data_4141932f0008a28f9d255e5d3e55946c
#
_entry.id   4141932f0008a28f9d255e5d3e55946c
#
_cell.length_a   1.000
_cell.length_b   1.000
_cell.length_c   1.000
_cell.angle_alpha   90.00
_cell.angle_beta   90.00
_cell.angle_gamma   90.00
#
_symmetry.space_group_name_H-M   'P 1'
#
loop_
_entity.id
_entity.type
_entity.pdbx_description
1 polymer ?
#
loop_
_entity_poly.entity_id
_entity_poly.type
_entity_poly.pdbx_seq_one_letter_code
_entity_poly.pdbx_strand_id
1 'polypeptide(L)'
;MLSSPCATPEGGARAGRLLELSECLAESGRRGEALDAAREACQVLRGLARLTPNTYLADLAEGLSVMAARLREARRMREGVAISRETVRIRRRLTRHDYDAHMPGLALALCRLAVVLSASGDLRDALASAQESVDLYRSLSRHDPFGDETGLAEALVTLACCLSESGRPSGAFLTAQQALTVRRRLVRADPDAQMRRLAADLARLAPRLCTVGYVDEALEHAQEAVGLYRRLDEDEIGSCTGDLAGALEALAVCWAAVGRRDEALDAAEEAVALYRGLARRTPALHSPCVAHALGTLARRLSDAGRHREALAATEEAVDLTRALAHSAPNTHLPDLADTLTVQATCLRDADGLDRALTAAREVVGIRRALAHSSPSTDTPALAESLYVLAVDLYTAGQLRESFAVAWEAIDIYRRLVRANPAPHTAHLARALNILTLNLSRAGHVHEALASVQEAVTFYRSLTQIDPAAYRPDLAACLHNLATCLADVGDRSAALATLRETATIRRELAERDPATHAPALAPCLHRLAKRLAEAGHRGEALETAREAVAAYRGLVRTRPEDFGQGLAGALGTYASVLEWADREADAARIRQESEAMTEQMAVEALAVSF
;
A
#
# COMPACT_ATOMS: atom_id res chain seq x y z
N MET A 1 33.56 40.71 -29.59
CA MET A 1 32.12 40.38 -29.54
C MET A 1 31.94 39.03 -30.23
N LEU A 2 32.04 37.98 -29.47
CA LEU A 2 31.77 36.62 -29.98
C LEU A 2 30.26 36.41 -29.81
N SER A 3 29.52 36.38 -30.92
CA SER A 3 28.11 36.00 -30.95
C SER A 3 28.00 34.54 -30.48
N SER A 4 27.46 34.34 -29.27
CA SER A 4 27.14 33.02 -28.75
C SER A 4 26.18 32.32 -29.71
N PRO A 5 26.48 31.09 -30.15
CA PRO A 5 25.67 30.34 -31.11
C PRO A 5 24.26 29.93 -30.57
N CYS A 6 23.90 30.34 -29.36
CA CYS A 6 22.62 30.01 -28.71
C CYS A 6 21.47 31.02 -28.97
N ALA A 7 21.70 32.12 -29.67
CA ALA A 7 20.69 33.20 -29.82
C ALA A 7 19.91 33.20 -31.15
N THR A 8 20.07 32.15 -31.96
CA THR A 8 19.47 32.04 -33.32
C THR A 8 18.21 31.17 -33.30
N PRO A 9 17.29 31.31 -34.28
CA PRO A 9 16.18 30.38 -34.51
C PRO A 9 16.61 28.90 -34.58
N GLU A 10 17.85 28.66 -34.98
CA GLU A 10 18.48 27.33 -34.98
C GLU A 10 18.64 26.73 -33.56
N GLY A 11 18.85 27.55 -32.54
CA GLY A 11 18.92 27.09 -31.14
C GLY A 11 17.57 26.54 -30.63
N GLY A 12 16.46 27.22 -30.94
CA GLY A 12 15.11 26.75 -30.62
C GLY A 12 14.76 25.44 -31.35
N ALA A 13 15.06 25.37 -32.65
CA ALA A 13 14.87 24.16 -33.47
C ALA A 13 15.74 22.99 -32.96
N ARG A 14 16.97 23.25 -32.49
CA ARG A 14 17.82 22.24 -31.85
C ARG A 14 17.20 21.70 -30.58
N ALA A 15 16.68 22.56 -29.70
CA ALA A 15 16.03 22.14 -28.46
C ALA A 15 14.78 21.29 -28.74
N GLY A 16 13.95 21.65 -29.75
CA GLY A 16 12.80 20.85 -30.17
C GLY A 16 13.20 19.44 -30.59
N ARG A 17 14.20 19.31 -31.50
CA ARG A 17 14.70 17.98 -31.92
C ARG A 17 15.26 17.15 -30.76
N LEU A 18 15.88 17.76 -29.74
CA LEU A 18 16.38 17.06 -28.57
C LEU A 18 15.23 16.57 -27.67
N LEU A 19 14.12 17.31 -27.57
CA LEU A 19 12.92 16.86 -26.85
C LEU A 19 12.24 15.69 -27.57
N GLU A 20 12.09 15.76 -28.90
CA GLU A 20 11.60 14.64 -29.72
C GLU A 20 12.48 13.40 -29.59
N LEU A 21 13.81 13.56 -29.64
CA LEU A 21 14.76 12.48 -29.40
C LEU A 21 14.58 11.86 -27.99
N SER A 22 14.35 12.71 -26.97
CA SER A 22 14.09 12.24 -25.61
C SER A 22 12.82 11.38 -25.53
N GLU A 23 11.77 11.70 -26.28
CA GLU A 23 10.54 10.90 -26.35
C GLU A 23 10.79 9.55 -27.03
N CYS A 24 11.39 9.53 -28.21
CA CYS A 24 11.74 8.30 -28.93
C CYS A 24 12.66 7.37 -28.12
N LEU A 25 13.63 7.93 -27.39
CA LEU A 25 14.52 7.16 -26.51
C LEU A 25 13.76 6.58 -25.31
N ALA A 26 12.81 7.31 -24.74
CA ALA A 26 11.98 6.82 -23.66
C ALA A 26 11.06 5.68 -24.11
N GLU A 27 10.44 5.80 -25.28
CA GLU A 27 9.61 4.75 -25.88
C GLU A 27 10.42 3.47 -26.21
N SER A 28 11.71 3.62 -26.52
CA SER A 28 12.62 2.47 -26.70
C SER A 28 13.19 1.91 -25.40
N GLY A 29 12.80 2.45 -24.22
CA GLY A 29 13.28 2.03 -22.90
C GLY A 29 14.67 2.54 -22.50
N ARG A 30 15.31 3.40 -23.31
CA ARG A 30 16.64 3.98 -23.08
C ARG A 30 16.58 5.20 -22.13
N ARG A 31 16.08 4.97 -20.90
CA ARG A 31 15.72 6.03 -19.91
C ARG A 31 16.87 7.00 -19.57
N GLY A 32 18.11 6.50 -19.49
CA GLY A 32 19.28 7.34 -19.21
C GLY A 32 19.55 8.37 -20.31
N GLU A 33 19.59 7.89 -21.55
CA GLU A 33 19.85 8.73 -22.72
C GLU A 33 18.68 9.68 -23.01
N ALA A 34 17.45 9.25 -22.76
CA ALA A 34 16.27 10.11 -22.82
C ALA A 34 16.37 11.30 -21.85
N LEU A 35 16.83 11.05 -20.62
CA LEU A 35 17.05 12.10 -19.63
C LEU A 35 18.18 13.05 -20.04
N ASP A 36 19.27 12.55 -20.59
CA ASP A 36 20.40 13.39 -21.01
C ASP A 36 20.02 14.27 -22.19
N ALA A 37 19.24 13.77 -23.15
CA ALA A 37 18.69 14.57 -24.24
C ALA A 37 17.76 15.68 -23.73
N ALA A 38 16.87 15.38 -22.78
CA ALA A 38 16.00 16.38 -22.15
C ALA A 38 16.80 17.45 -21.38
N ARG A 39 17.89 17.08 -20.70
CA ARG A 39 18.78 18.02 -20.00
C ARG A 39 19.47 18.96 -20.97
N GLU A 40 20.01 18.44 -22.08
CA GLU A 40 20.65 19.26 -23.10
C GLU A 40 19.65 20.26 -23.71
N ALA A 41 18.45 19.81 -24.03
CA ALA A 41 17.38 20.69 -24.51
C ALA A 41 17.08 21.83 -23.53
N CYS A 42 16.92 21.51 -22.25
CA CYS A 42 16.67 22.50 -21.20
C CYS A 42 17.85 23.49 -21.00
N GLN A 43 19.09 23.06 -21.18
CA GLN A 43 20.25 23.95 -21.13
C GLN A 43 20.22 24.97 -22.27
N VAL A 44 19.92 24.54 -23.50
CA VAL A 44 19.77 25.42 -24.67
C VAL A 44 18.62 26.41 -24.42
N LEU A 45 17.44 25.94 -23.99
CA LEU A 45 16.27 26.78 -23.74
C LEU A 45 16.51 27.78 -22.60
N ARG A 46 17.23 27.42 -21.54
CA ARG A 46 17.64 28.37 -20.48
C ARG A 46 18.55 29.48 -21.02
N GLY A 47 19.47 29.15 -21.93
CA GLY A 47 20.30 30.13 -22.62
C GLY A 47 19.46 31.12 -23.44
N LEU A 48 18.56 30.61 -24.24
CA LEU A 48 17.66 31.41 -25.09
C LEU A 48 16.70 32.29 -24.25
N ALA A 49 16.09 31.71 -23.20
CA ALA A 49 15.16 32.43 -22.32
C ALA A 49 15.82 33.55 -21.51
N ARG A 50 17.13 33.50 -21.28
CA ARG A 50 17.88 34.63 -20.68
C ARG A 50 18.03 35.81 -21.63
N LEU A 51 18.18 35.53 -22.93
CA LEU A 51 18.38 36.55 -23.97
C LEU A 51 17.05 37.11 -24.45
N THR A 52 16.06 36.28 -24.67
CA THR A 52 14.73 36.62 -25.19
C THR A 52 13.62 35.93 -24.37
N PRO A 53 13.34 36.45 -23.14
CA PRO A 53 12.41 35.78 -22.20
C PRO A 53 11.00 35.61 -22.78
N ASN A 54 10.48 36.63 -23.45
CA ASN A 54 9.10 36.62 -23.96
C ASN A 54 8.86 35.55 -25.02
N THR A 55 9.91 35.13 -25.74
CA THR A 55 9.82 34.11 -26.80
C THR A 55 10.00 32.70 -26.24
N TYR A 56 10.96 32.47 -25.35
CA TYR A 56 11.39 31.13 -24.99
C TYR A 56 11.04 30.67 -23.57
N LEU A 57 10.38 31.48 -22.73
CA LEU A 57 9.97 31.03 -21.40
C LEU A 57 8.90 29.95 -21.44
N ALA A 58 7.98 30.01 -22.43
CA ALA A 58 6.96 28.99 -22.59
C ALA A 58 7.57 27.65 -23.02
N ASP A 59 8.50 27.68 -23.99
CA ASP A 59 9.23 26.51 -24.48
C ASP A 59 10.12 25.92 -23.39
N LEU A 60 10.77 26.77 -22.58
CA LEU A 60 11.53 26.31 -21.42
C LEU A 60 10.64 25.58 -20.41
N ALA A 61 9.46 26.11 -20.12
CA ALA A 61 8.53 25.43 -19.20
C ALA A 61 8.08 24.06 -19.74
N GLU A 62 7.89 23.91 -21.06
CA GLU A 62 7.56 22.62 -21.67
C GLU A 62 8.74 21.66 -21.62
N GLY A 63 9.94 22.09 -22.00
CA GLY A 63 11.16 21.29 -21.90
C GLY A 63 11.44 20.81 -20.46
N LEU A 64 11.21 21.68 -19.47
CA LEU A 64 11.32 21.33 -18.05
C LEU A 64 10.25 20.30 -17.64
N SER A 65 9.04 20.38 -18.20
CA SER A 65 7.99 19.37 -17.96
C SER A 65 8.39 18.00 -18.49
N VAL A 66 8.97 17.92 -19.69
CA VAL A 66 9.52 16.69 -20.27
C VAL A 66 10.65 16.16 -19.39
N MET A 67 11.60 17.02 -19.00
CA MET A 67 12.71 16.62 -18.13
C MET A 67 12.22 16.09 -16.76
N ALA A 68 11.18 16.67 -16.18
CA ALA A 68 10.60 16.19 -14.92
C ALA A 68 9.97 14.80 -15.10
N ALA A 69 9.33 14.52 -16.24
CA ALA A 69 8.82 13.19 -16.57
C ALA A 69 9.95 12.16 -16.67
N ARG A 70 11.04 12.48 -17.38
CA ARG A 70 12.22 11.59 -17.49
C ARG A 70 12.90 11.35 -16.14
N LEU A 71 12.98 12.39 -15.28
CA LEU A 71 13.51 12.25 -13.92
C LEU A 71 12.66 11.31 -13.05
N ARG A 72 11.32 11.37 -13.20
CA ARG A 72 10.41 10.44 -12.52
C ARG A 72 10.60 9.00 -13.00
N GLU A 73 10.72 8.77 -14.31
CA GLU A 73 11.00 7.46 -14.91
C GLU A 73 12.35 6.90 -14.47
N ALA A 74 13.35 7.77 -14.29
CA ALA A 74 14.66 7.44 -13.74
C ALA A 74 14.69 7.38 -12.20
N ARG A 75 13.53 7.49 -11.54
CA ARG A 75 13.36 7.51 -10.07
C ARG A 75 14.17 8.58 -9.33
N ARG A 76 14.57 9.67 -10.01
CA ARG A 76 15.28 10.82 -9.42
C ARG A 76 14.28 11.86 -8.86
N MET A 77 13.49 11.45 -7.88
CA MET A 77 12.31 12.20 -7.43
C MET A 77 12.64 13.60 -6.91
N ARG A 78 13.75 13.78 -6.13
CA ARG A 78 14.15 15.10 -5.62
C ARG A 78 14.40 16.11 -6.73
N GLU A 79 15.11 15.68 -7.76
CA GLU A 79 15.38 16.53 -8.93
C GLU A 79 14.08 16.79 -9.70
N GLY A 80 13.24 15.74 -9.87
CA GLY A 80 11.94 15.87 -10.48
C GLY A 80 11.05 16.91 -9.81
N VAL A 81 10.98 16.90 -8.47
CA VAL A 81 10.25 17.91 -7.68
C VAL A 81 10.84 19.31 -7.89
N ALA A 82 12.16 19.45 -7.85
CA ALA A 82 12.83 20.75 -8.02
C ALA A 82 12.53 21.35 -9.42
N ILE A 83 12.60 20.53 -10.46
CA ILE A 83 12.32 20.93 -11.85
C ILE A 83 10.83 21.24 -12.04
N SER A 84 9.92 20.42 -11.49
CA SER A 84 8.48 20.69 -11.57
C SER A 84 8.09 21.99 -10.83
N ARG A 85 8.71 22.26 -9.67
CA ARG A 85 8.53 23.54 -8.96
C ARG A 85 9.09 24.73 -9.78
N GLU A 86 10.21 24.56 -10.50
CA GLU A 86 10.74 25.57 -11.44
C GLU A 86 9.73 25.83 -12.58
N THR A 87 9.18 24.77 -13.15
CA THR A 87 8.15 24.84 -14.21
C THR A 87 6.93 25.65 -13.75
N VAL A 88 6.39 25.35 -12.57
CA VAL A 88 5.24 26.08 -12.00
C VAL A 88 5.59 27.55 -11.77
N ARG A 89 6.80 27.87 -11.28
CA ARG A 89 7.23 29.27 -11.11
C ARG A 89 7.26 30.03 -12.44
N ILE A 90 7.77 29.40 -13.51
CA ILE A 90 7.81 30.02 -14.85
C ILE A 90 6.39 30.20 -15.39
N ARG A 91 5.52 29.17 -15.29
CA ARG A 91 4.12 29.25 -15.74
C ARG A 91 3.34 30.33 -14.97
N ARG A 92 3.52 30.45 -13.63
CA ARG A 92 2.92 31.53 -12.84
C ARG A 92 3.41 32.93 -13.28
N ARG A 93 4.67 33.07 -13.72
CA ARG A 93 5.18 34.33 -14.26
C ARG A 93 4.51 34.65 -15.61
N LEU A 94 4.37 33.69 -16.50
CA LEU A 94 3.71 33.85 -17.79
C LEU A 94 2.24 34.23 -17.62
N THR A 95 1.51 33.57 -16.71
CA THR A 95 0.09 33.83 -16.43
C THR A 95 -0.16 35.26 -15.89
N ARG A 96 0.85 35.90 -15.24
CA ARG A 96 0.73 37.32 -14.84
C ARG A 96 0.80 38.30 -15.99
N HIS A 97 1.42 37.89 -17.12
CA HIS A 97 1.51 38.74 -18.33
C HIS A 97 0.31 38.55 -19.24
N ASP A 98 -0.14 37.31 -19.40
CA ASP A 98 -1.33 36.95 -20.17
C ASP A 98 -2.02 35.78 -19.48
N TYR A 99 -3.12 36.11 -18.79
CA TYR A 99 -3.82 35.17 -17.93
C TYR A 99 -4.48 34.06 -18.77
N ASP A 100 -5.24 34.44 -19.80
CA ASP A 100 -6.06 33.51 -20.58
C ASP A 100 -5.19 32.56 -21.43
N ALA A 101 -4.13 33.08 -22.03
CA ALA A 101 -3.22 32.28 -22.86
C ALA A 101 -2.38 31.27 -22.07
N HIS A 102 -2.07 31.56 -20.79
CA HIS A 102 -1.11 30.74 -20.04
C HIS A 102 -1.71 29.97 -18.85
N MET A 103 -2.99 30.20 -18.52
CA MET A 103 -3.66 29.51 -17.42
C MET A 103 -3.78 28.00 -17.62
N PRO A 104 -4.13 27.46 -18.82
CA PRO A 104 -4.15 26.00 -19.05
C PRO A 104 -2.79 25.35 -18.79
N GLY A 105 -1.71 26.00 -19.25
CA GLY A 105 -0.34 25.53 -19.03
C GLY A 105 0.08 25.53 -17.56
N LEU A 106 -0.41 26.50 -16.75
CA LEU A 106 -0.18 26.51 -15.31
C LEU A 106 -0.95 25.38 -14.61
N ALA A 107 -2.22 25.18 -14.97
CA ALA A 107 -3.05 24.12 -14.40
C ALA A 107 -2.44 22.73 -14.66
N LEU A 108 -1.98 22.48 -15.89
CA LEU A 108 -1.29 21.23 -16.25
C LEU A 108 0.03 21.06 -15.49
N ALA A 109 0.83 22.12 -15.34
CA ALA A 109 2.09 22.06 -14.60
C ALA A 109 1.88 21.74 -13.12
N LEU A 110 0.81 22.26 -12.51
CA LEU A 110 0.41 21.95 -11.12
C LEU A 110 -0.06 20.50 -10.99
N CYS A 111 -0.83 19.98 -11.95
CA CYS A 111 -1.24 18.59 -12.00
C CYS A 111 -0.01 17.66 -12.06
N ARG A 112 0.92 17.92 -12.96
CA ARG A 112 2.18 17.17 -13.08
C ARG A 112 3.06 17.28 -11.83
N LEU A 113 3.13 18.46 -11.20
CA LEU A 113 3.82 18.64 -9.92
C LEU A 113 3.20 17.79 -8.82
N ALA A 114 1.86 17.74 -8.73
CA ALA A 114 1.15 16.93 -7.75
C ALA A 114 1.50 15.43 -7.88
N VAL A 115 1.59 14.91 -9.10
CA VAL A 115 1.99 13.51 -9.36
C VAL A 115 3.42 13.25 -8.86
N VAL A 116 4.37 14.16 -9.12
CA VAL A 116 5.77 13.98 -8.68
C VAL A 116 5.90 14.13 -7.16
N LEU A 117 5.17 15.05 -6.55
CA LEU A 117 5.13 15.25 -5.10
C LEU A 117 4.53 14.04 -4.38
N SER A 118 3.42 13.48 -4.90
CA SER A 118 2.81 12.25 -4.38
C SER A 118 3.79 11.09 -4.43
N ALA A 119 4.45 10.88 -5.58
CA ALA A 119 5.48 9.87 -5.74
C ALA A 119 6.72 10.10 -4.85
N SER A 120 6.97 11.34 -4.40
CA SER A 120 8.04 11.66 -3.45
C SER A 120 7.62 11.58 -1.98
N GLY A 121 6.34 11.23 -1.69
CA GLY A 121 5.79 11.17 -0.35
C GLY A 121 5.39 12.51 0.26
N ASP A 122 5.50 13.62 -0.49
CA ASP A 122 5.11 14.96 -0.04
C ASP A 122 3.61 15.21 -0.30
N LEU A 123 2.77 14.40 0.38
CA LEU A 123 1.32 14.33 0.14
C LEU A 123 0.59 15.64 0.42
N ARG A 124 1.11 16.46 1.35
CA ARG A 124 0.50 17.76 1.66
C ARG A 124 0.60 18.74 0.50
N ASP A 125 1.80 18.90 -0.05
CA ASP A 125 2.06 19.78 -1.19
C ASP A 125 1.43 19.19 -2.47
N ALA A 126 1.38 17.85 -2.60
CA ALA A 126 0.70 17.16 -3.69
C ALA A 126 -0.80 17.49 -3.72
N LEU A 127 -1.48 17.36 -2.58
CA LEU A 127 -2.90 17.73 -2.44
C LEU A 127 -3.14 19.21 -2.77
N ALA A 128 -2.32 20.12 -2.22
CA ALA A 128 -2.46 21.54 -2.49
C ALA A 128 -2.30 21.87 -3.99
N SER A 129 -1.30 21.27 -4.64
CA SER A 129 -1.06 21.45 -6.07
C SER A 129 -2.16 20.85 -6.94
N ALA A 130 -2.66 19.66 -6.61
CA ALA A 130 -3.78 19.02 -7.30
C ALA A 130 -5.08 19.84 -7.16
N GLN A 131 -5.36 20.34 -5.97
CA GLN A 131 -6.53 21.17 -5.72
C GLN A 131 -6.46 22.48 -6.51
N GLU A 132 -5.31 23.21 -6.47
CA GLU A 132 -5.09 24.43 -7.26
C GLU A 132 -5.28 24.17 -8.76
N SER A 133 -4.79 23.02 -9.27
CA SER A 133 -4.99 22.63 -10.67
C SER A 133 -6.47 22.45 -11.02
N VAL A 134 -7.23 21.76 -10.18
CA VAL A 134 -8.69 21.56 -10.37
C VAL A 134 -9.43 22.90 -10.35
N ASP A 135 -9.08 23.80 -9.44
CA ASP A 135 -9.74 25.09 -9.32
C ASP A 135 -9.49 25.99 -10.55
N LEU A 136 -8.26 25.94 -11.10
CA LEU A 136 -7.92 26.63 -12.34
C LEU A 136 -8.69 26.06 -13.54
N TYR A 137 -8.75 24.74 -13.71
CA TYR A 137 -9.54 24.13 -14.79
C TYR A 137 -11.04 24.39 -14.66
N ARG A 138 -11.60 24.40 -13.44
CA ARG A 138 -12.99 24.81 -13.20
C ARG A 138 -13.23 26.27 -13.58
N SER A 139 -12.27 27.14 -13.34
CA SER A 139 -12.34 28.54 -13.75
C SER A 139 -12.34 28.67 -15.29
N LEU A 140 -11.48 27.93 -16.00
CA LEU A 140 -11.45 27.87 -17.46
C LEU A 140 -12.80 27.41 -18.03
N SER A 141 -13.36 26.32 -17.51
CA SER A 141 -14.65 25.78 -17.99
C SER A 141 -15.85 26.71 -17.79
N ARG A 142 -15.76 27.71 -16.90
CA ARG A 142 -16.80 28.73 -16.73
C ARG A 142 -16.75 29.80 -17.83
N HIS A 143 -15.56 30.09 -18.36
CA HIS A 143 -15.36 31.13 -19.38
C HIS A 143 -15.52 30.57 -20.80
N ASP A 144 -15.15 29.31 -20.99
CA ASP A 144 -15.35 28.56 -22.24
C ASP A 144 -16.00 27.20 -21.93
N PRO A 145 -17.30 27.02 -22.23
CA PRO A 145 -18.01 25.75 -22.01
C PRO A 145 -17.45 24.56 -22.80
N PHE A 146 -16.69 24.82 -23.85
CA PHE A 146 -15.94 23.84 -24.64
C PHE A 146 -14.44 23.81 -24.24
N GLY A 147 -14.07 24.56 -23.19
CA GLY A 147 -12.73 24.63 -22.66
C GLY A 147 -12.17 23.27 -22.26
N ASP A 148 -10.92 23.23 -21.80
CA ASP A 148 -10.14 22.03 -21.58
C ASP A 148 -10.71 21.09 -20.47
N GLU A 149 -11.90 20.48 -20.78
CA GLU A 149 -12.52 19.47 -19.91
C GLU A 149 -11.64 18.21 -19.79
N THR A 150 -10.79 17.95 -20.78
CA THR A 150 -9.82 16.87 -20.73
C THR A 150 -8.82 17.10 -19.61
N GLY A 151 -8.29 18.31 -19.47
CA GLY A 151 -7.40 18.70 -18.39
C GLY A 151 -8.09 18.69 -17.03
N LEU A 152 -9.36 19.11 -16.95
CA LEU A 152 -10.16 19.00 -15.73
C LEU A 152 -10.31 17.55 -15.27
N ALA A 153 -10.63 16.62 -16.18
CA ALA A 153 -10.76 15.20 -15.84
C ALA A 153 -9.43 14.64 -15.29
N GLU A 154 -8.31 14.95 -15.95
CA GLU A 154 -6.98 14.50 -15.50
C GLU A 154 -6.59 15.08 -14.12
N ALA A 155 -6.87 16.36 -13.88
CA ALA A 155 -6.63 17.00 -12.61
C ALA A 155 -7.49 16.39 -11.49
N LEU A 156 -8.77 16.08 -11.76
CA LEU A 156 -9.67 15.40 -10.82
C LEU A 156 -9.18 13.97 -10.50
N VAL A 157 -8.75 13.20 -11.50
CA VAL A 157 -8.17 11.86 -11.27
C VAL A 157 -6.92 11.98 -10.41
N THR A 158 -6.04 12.94 -10.69
CA THR A 158 -4.85 13.18 -9.87
C THR A 158 -5.19 13.56 -8.44
N LEU A 159 -6.18 14.44 -8.24
CA LEU A 159 -6.66 14.81 -6.91
C LEU A 159 -7.24 13.61 -6.16
N ALA A 160 -8.05 12.77 -6.83
CA ALA A 160 -8.60 11.55 -6.23
C ALA A 160 -7.50 10.59 -5.77
N CYS A 161 -6.44 10.40 -6.57
CA CYS A 161 -5.28 9.62 -6.20
C CYS A 161 -4.58 10.19 -4.95
N CYS A 162 -4.30 11.50 -4.92
CA CYS A 162 -3.66 12.16 -3.78
C CYS A 162 -4.52 12.08 -2.50
N LEU A 163 -5.85 12.17 -2.62
CA LEU A 163 -6.78 12.02 -1.50
C LEU A 163 -6.77 10.60 -0.94
N SER A 164 -6.75 9.58 -1.81
CA SER A 164 -6.63 8.17 -1.42
C SER A 164 -5.32 7.94 -0.64
N GLU A 165 -4.18 8.37 -1.20
CA GLU A 165 -2.86 8.23 -0.57
C GLU A 165 -2.73 9.01 0.74
N SER A 166 -3.54 10.06 0.92
CA SER A 166 -3.60 10.87 2.16
C SER A 166 -4.59 10.32 3.20
N GLY A 167 -5.19 9.14 2.97
CA GLY A 167 -6.15 8.53 3.88
C GLY A 167 -7.46 9.31 4.00
N ARG A 168 -7.96 9.91 2.92
CA ARG A 168 -9.25 10.62 2.84
C ARG A 168 -10.25 9.91 1.93
N PRO A 169 -10.82 8.77 2.37
CA PRO A 169 -11.60 7.86 1.53
C PRO A 169 -12.81 8.53 0.87
N SER A 170 -13.64 9.23 1.62
CA SER A 170 -14.85 9.87 1.08
C SER A 170 -14.52 10.95 0.05
N GLY A 171 -13.45 11.72 0.29
CA GLY A 171 -12.98 12.73 -0.66
C GLY A 171 -12.45 12.11 -1.95
N ALA A 172 -11.67 11.03 -1.84
CA ALA A 172 -11.14 10.28 -2.98
C ALA A 172 -12.28 9.72 -3.86
N PHE A 173 -13.26 9.09 -3.25
CA PHE A 173 -14.40 8.50 -3.95
C PHE A 173 -15.24 9.56 -4.69
N LEU A 174 -15.65 10.63 -3.99
CA LEU A 174 -16.45 11.69 -4.63
C LEU A 174 -15.72 12.38 -5.77
N THR A 175 -14.41 12.61 -5.61
CA THR A 175 -13.58 13.23 -6.66
C THR A 175 -13.38 12.28 -7.85
N ALA A 176 -13.21 10.98 -7.61
CA ALA A 176 -13.14 9.97 -8.66
C ALA A 176 -14.45 9.91 -9.48
N GLN A 177 -15.61 9.93 -8.81
CA GLN A 177 -16.90 9.98 -9.50
C GLN A 177 -17.04 11.24 -10.37
N GLN A 178 -16.63 12.41 -9.87
CA GLN A 178 -16.62 13.64 -10.66
C GLN A 178 -15.71 13.51 -11.88
N ALA A 179 -14.51 12.98 -11.74
CA ALA A 179 -13.58 12.76 -12.84
C ALA A 179 -14.18 11.86 -13.93
N LEU A 180 -14.73 10.72 -13.54
CA LEU A 180 -15.34 9.77 -14.45
C LEU A 180 -16.61 10.33 -15.13
N THR A 181 -17.37 11.15 -14.43
CA THR A 181 -18.53 11.84 -15.02
C THR A 181 -18.11 12.78 -16.14
N VAL A 182 -17.06 13.59 -15.92
CA VAL A 182 -16.50 14.47 -16.97
C VAL A 182 -15.94 13.63 -18.10
N ARG A 183 -15.18 12.58 -17.81
CA ARG A 183 -14.57 11.72 -18.85
C ARG A 183 -15.62 11.00 -19.69
N ARG A 184 -16.69 10.45 -19.09
CA ARG A 184 -17.78 9.80 -19.83
C ARG A 184 -18.55 10.78 -20.72
N ARG A 185 -18.66 12.07 -20.33
CA ARG A 185 -19.22 13.11 -21.19
C ARG A 185 -18.34 13.37 -22.41
N LEU A 186 -17.02 13.45 -22.21
CA LEU A 186 -16.04 13.60 -23.30
C LEU A 186 -16.07 12.40 -24.27
N VAL A 187 -16.19 11.18 -23.76
CA VAL A 187 -16.34 9.97 -24.61
C VAL A 187 -17.59 10.02 -25.47
N ARG A 188 -18.71 10.58 -24.96
CA ARG A 188 -19.93 10.75 -25.78
C ARG A 188 -19.75 11.78 -26.91
N ALA A 189 -18.90 12.77 -26.72
CA ALA A 189 -18.62 13.79 -27.71
C ALA A 189 -17.59 13.32 -28.77
N ASP A 190 -16.56 12.59 -28.33
CA ASP A 190 -15.50 12.05 -29.19
C ASP A 190 -15.04 10.67 -28.64
N PRO A 191 -15.71 9.57 -29.05
CA PRO A 191 -15.39 8.23 -28.57
C PRO A 191 -13.96 7.80 -28.89
N ASP A 192 -13.48 8.03 -30.10
CA ASP A 192 -12.21 7.50 -30.62
C ASP A 192 -11.02 8.08 -29.83
N ALA A 193 -11.01 9.39 -29.59
CA ALA A 193 -9.93 10.05 -28.85
C ALA A 193 -10.00 9.85 -27.32
N GLN A 194 -11.20 9.60 -26.76
CA GLN A 194 -11.40 9.64 -25.32
C GLN A 194 -11.60 8.27 -24.66
N MET A 195 -11.96 7.22 -25.42
CA MET A 195 -12.23 5.88 -24.85
C MET A 195 -10.99 5.28 -24.17
N ARG A 196 -9.82 5.38 -24.80
CA ARG A 196 -8.55 4.94 -24.21
C ARG A 196 -8.21 5.68 -22.91
N ARG A 197 -8.50 6.99 -22.87
CA ARG A 197 -8.29 7.80 -21.66
C ARG A 197 -9.26 7.42 -20.54
N LEU A 198 -10.51 7.10 -20.86
CA LEU A 198 -11.47 6.59 -19.87
C LEU A 198 -10.99 5.27 -19.28
N ALA A 199 -10.54 4.33 -20.11
CA ALA A 199 -10.02 3.05 -19.66
C ALA A 199 -8.80 3.23 -18.73
N ALA A 200 -7.88 4.15 -19.09
CA ALA A 200 -6.71 4.46 -18.26
C ALA A 200 -7.09 5.08 -16.91
N ASP A 201 -8.06 6.00 -16.88
CA ASP A 201 -8.53 6.62 -15.64
C ASP A 201 -9.20 5.60 -14.72
N LEU A 202 -10.04 4.72 -15.28
CA LEU A 202 -10.71 3.63 -14.54
C LEU A 202 -9.68 2.65 -13.95
N ALA A 203 -8.71 2.18 -14.75
CA ALA A 203 -7.65 1.27 -14.30
C ALA A 203 -6.77 1.89 -13.21
N ARG A 204 -6.52 3.21 -13.28
CA ARG A 204 -5.73 3.95 -12.29
C ARG A 204 -6.47 4.18 -10.97
N LEU A 205 -7.79 4.42 -11.03
CA LEU A 205 -8.61 4.70 -9.86
C LEU A 205 -9.03 3.45 -9.10
N ALA A 206 -9.30 2.33 -9.81
CA ALA A 206 -9.84 1.12 -9.21
C ALA A 206 -9.00 0.57 -8.03
N PRO A 207 -7.68 0.32 -8.14
CA PRO A 207 -6.91 -0.19 -7.00
C PRO A 207 -6.89 0.77 -5.81
N ARG A 208 -6.94 2.08 -6.07
CA ARG A 208 -6.94 3.11 -5.03
C ARG A 208 -8.27 3.19 -4.27
N LEU A 209 -9.39 3.07 -4.98
CA LEU A 209 -10.71 2.99 -4.37
C LEU A 209 -10.85 1.71 -3.54
N CYS A 210 -10.30 0.61 -4.03
CA CYS A 210 -10.23 -0.65 -3.32
C CYS A 210 -9.49 -0.50 -1.97
N THR A 211 -8.32 0.17 -1.95
CA THR A 211 -7.53 0.37 -0.72
C THR A 211 -8.22 1.28 0.31
N VAL A 212 -9.11 2.15 -0.10
CA VAL A 212 -9.88 3.03 0.79
C VAL A 212 -11.29 2.51 1.13
N GLY A 213 -11.59 1.25 0.77
CA GLY A 213 -12.79 0.53 1.20
C GLY A 213 -13.99 0.58 0.26
N TYR A 214 -13.89 1.21 -0.92
CA TYR A 214 -14.92 1.22 -1.96
C TYR A 214 -14.69 0.06 -2.94
N VAL A 215 -14.84 -1.17 -2.44
CA VAL A 215 -14.38 -2.38 -3.15
C VAL A 215 -15.28 -2.74 -4.32
N ASP A 216 -16.60 -2.60 -4.15
CA ASP A 216 -17.58 -2.96 -5.19
C ASP A 216 -17.47 -2.00 -6.40
N GLU A 217 -17.40 -0.69 -6.15
CA GLU A 217 -17.24 0.31 -7.21
C GLU A 217 -15.85 0.20 -7.88
N ALA A 218 -14.81 -0.11 -7.10
CA ALA A 218 -13.48 -0.38 -7.64
C ALA A 218 -13.49 -1.56 -8.61
N LEU A 219 -14.22 -2.62 -8.26
CA LEU A 219 -14.35 -3.80 -9.11
C LEU A 219 -15.10 -3.48 -10.41
N GLU A 220 -16.22 -2.76 -10.33
CA GLU A 220 -16.96 -2.31 -11.53
C GLU A 220 -16.06 -1.47 -12.46
N HIS A 221 -15.28 -0.54 -11.89
CA HIS A 221 -14.36 0.28 -12.66
C HIS A 221 -13.24 -0.55 -13.32
N ALA A 222 -12.66 -1.52 -12.59
CA ALA A 222 -11.62 -2.38 -13.16
C ALA A 222 -12.16 -3.26 -14.31
N GLN A 223 -13.37 -3.81 -14.15
CA GLN A 223 -14.04 -4.59 -15.20
C GLN A 223 -14.36 -3.75 -16.44
N GLU A 224 -14.87 -2.52 -16.24
CA GLU A 224 -15.13 -1.57 -17.34
C GLU A 224 -13.83 -1.25 -18.07
N ALA A 225 -12.72 -1.00 -17.36
CA ALA A 225 -11.41 -0.71 -17.95
C ALA A 225 -10.93 -1.85 -18.86
N VAL A 226 -10.96 -3.08 -18.36
CA VAL A 226 -10.56 -4.28 -19.12
C VAL A 226 -11.46 -4.45 -20.34
N GLY A 227 -12.78 -4.29 -20.21
CA GLY A 227 -13.71 -4.38 -21.32
C GLY A 227 -13.47 -3.32 -22.40
N LEU A 228 -13.11 -2.09 -22.00
CA LEU A 228 -12.76 -1.01 -22.94
C LEU A 228 -11.45 -1.32 -23.68
N TYR A 229 -10.41 -1.75 -22.96
CA TYR A 229 -9.13 -2.09 -23.60
C TYR A 229 -9.22 -3.30 -24.51
N ARG A 230 -10.02 -4.32 -24.20
CA ARG A 230 -10.25 -5.45 -25.10
C ARG A 230 -10.90 -5.01 -26.40
N ARG A 231 -11.90 -4.13 -26.37
CA ARG A 231 -12.51 -3.56 -27.58
C ARG A 231 -11.52 -2.75 -28.41
N LEU A 232 -10.72 -1.90 -27.76
CA LEU A 232 -9.70 -1.09 -28.44
C LEU A 232 -8.59 -1.95 -29.06
N ASP A 233 -8.25 -3.08 -28.45
CA ASP A 233 -7.22 -4.00 -28.97
C ASP A 233 -7.76 -4.87 -30.14
N GLU A 234 -9.09 -5.10 -30.19
CA GLU A 234 -9.77 -5.72 -31.35
C GLU A 234 -9.79 -4.81 -32.57
N ASP A 235 -9.98 -3.49 -32.38
CA ASP A 235 -10.03 -2.49 -33.43
C ASP A 235 -8.63 -2.20 -34.03
N GLU A 236 -7.60 -2.15 -33.17
CA GLU A 236 -6.18 -1.98 -33.54
C GLU A 236 -5.32 -3.04 -32.88
N ILE A 237 -5.17 -4.20 -33.51
CA ILE A 237 -4.48 -5.37 -32.95
C ILE A 237 -3.11 -5.01 -32.40
N GLY A 238 -2.94 -5.14 -31.09
CA GLY A 238 -1.69 -4.95 -30.38
C GLY A 238 -1.39 -3.51 -29.94
N SER A 239 -2.28 -2.53 -30.18
CA SER A 239 -2.04 -1.13 -29.84
C SER A 239 -2.18 -0.83 -28.34
N CYS A 240 -3.02 -1.60 -27.63
CA CYS A 240 -3.35 -1.39 -26.22
C CYS A 240 -2.96 -2.56 -25.31
N THR A 241 -2.23 -3.55 -25.83
CA THR A 241 -1.89 -4.80 -25.07
C THR A 241 -1.20 -4.52 -23.73
N GLY A 242 -0.31 -3.54 -23.65
CA GLY A 242 0.35 -3.16 -22.40
C GLY A 242 -0.60 -2.51 -21.40
N ASP A 243 -1.50 -1.66 -21.88
CA ASP A 243 -2.52 -0.99 -21.06
C ASP A 243 -3.55 -2.03 -20.55
N LEU A 244 -3.94 -2.99 -21.42
CA LEU A 244 -4.82 -4.12 -21.06
C LEU A 244 -4.19 -4.96 -19.94
N ALA A 245 -2.91 -5.29 -20.07
CA ALA A 245 -2.20 -6.06 -19.03
C ALA A 245 -2.19 -5.32 -17.68
N GLY A 246 -1.95 -4.00 -17.68
CA GLY A 246 -2.03 -3.17 -16.47
C GLY A 246 -3.45 -3.10 -15.87
N ALA A 247 -4.48 -3.05 -16.72
CA ALA A 247 -5.87 -3.09 -16.25
C ALA A 247 -6.25 -4.45 -15.66
N LEU A 248 -5.74 -5.55 -16.21
CA LEU A 248 -5.90 -6.90 -15.66
C LEU A 248 -5.22 -7.06 -14.29
N GLU A 249 -4.03 -6.47 -14.08
CA GLU A 249 -3.41 -6.42 -12.75
C GLU A 249 -4.29 -5.66 -11.74
N ALA A 250 -4.85 -4.51 -12.13
CA ALA A 250 -5.77 -3.76 -11.29
C ALA A 250 -7.04 -4.58 -10.96
N LEU A 251 -7.59 -5.30 -11.94
CA LEU A 251 -8.74 -6.18 -11.78
C LEU A 251 -8.42 -7.35 -10.82
N ALA A 252 -7.24 -7.97 -10.95
CA ALA A 252 -6.79 -9.03 -10.05
C ALA A 252 -6.71 -8.57 -8.58
N VAL A 253 -6.29 -7.33 -8.34
CA VAL A 253 -6.28 -6.73 -6.99
C VAL A 253 -7.71 -6.55 -6.47
N CYS A 254 -8.63 -6.03 -7.30
CA CYS A 254 -10.03 -5.82 -6.91
C CYS A 254 -10.76 -7.16 -6.66
N TRP A 255 -10.59 -8.18 -7.51
CA TRP A 255 -11.16 -9.51 -7.30
C TRP A 255 -10.69 -10.16 -5.99
N ALA A 256 -9.40 -10.02 -5.69
CA ALA A 256 -8.84 -10.53 -4.44
C ALA A 256 -9.43 -9.84 -3.20
N ALA A 257 -9.68 -8.55 -3.26
CA ALA A 257 -10.28 -7.80 -2.17
C ALA A 257 -11.75 -8.22 -1.89
N VAL A 258 -12.48 -8.66 -2.92
CA VAL A 258 -13.84 -9.24 -2.77
C VAL A 258 -13.79 -10.71 -2.35
N GLY A 259 -12.59 -11.31 -2.28
CA GLY A 259 -12.42 -12.73 -1.93
C GLY A 259 -12.63 -13.71 -3.08
N ARG A 260 -12.79 -13.22 -4.32
CA ARG A 260 -12.92 -14.05 -5.54
C ARG A 260 -11.54 -14.45 -6.03
N ARG A 261 -10.99 -15.50 -5.41
CA ARG A 261 -9.59 -15.92 -5.59
C ARG A 261 -9.29 -16.46 -6.98
N ASP A 262 -10.20 -17.23 -7.55
CA ASP A 262 -9.99 -17.87 -8.85
C ASP A 262 -9.96 -16.82 -9.97
N GLU A 263 -10.91 -15.87 -9.97
CA GLU A 263 -10.94 -14.80 -10.96
C GLU A 263 -9.76 -13.83 -10.81
N ALA A 264 -9.30 -13.61 -9.58
CA ALA A 264 -8.10 -12.80 -9.33
C ALA A 264 -6.86 -13.48 -9.90
N LEU A 265 -6.78 -14.80 -9.82
CA LEU A 265 -5.70 -15.61 -10.36
C LEU A 265 -5.71 -15.59 -11.90
N ASP A 266 -6.88 -15.86 -12.52
CA ASP A 266 -7.03 -15.84 -13.98
C ASP A 266 -6.60 -14.50 -14.59
N ALA A 267 -7.04 -13.38 -13.97
CA ALA A 267 -6.66 -12.04 -14.43
C ALA A 267 -5.15 -11.79 -14.29
N ALA A 268 -4.51 -12.26 -13.23
CA ALA A 268 -3.07 -12.12 -13.03
C ALA A 268 -2.27 -12.99 -14.01
N GLU A 269 -2.72 -14.21 -14.30
CA GLU A 269 -2.10 -15.10 -15.29
C GLU A 269 -2.19 -14.50 -16.72
N GLU A 270 -3.35 -13.94 -17.10
CA GLU A 270 -3.53 -13.25 -18.38
C GLU A 270 -2.59 -12.05 -18.49
N ALA A 271 -2.48 -11.21 -17.43
CA ALA A 271 -1.57 -10.06 -17.42
C ALA A 271 -0.11 -10.47 -17.65
N VAL A 272 0.37 -11.52 -16.95
CA VAL A 272 1.73 -12.05 -17.13
C VAL A 272 1.95 -12.54 -18.55
N ALA A 273 0.97 -13.26 -19.13
CA ALA A 273 1.08 -13.76 -20.49
C ALA A 273 1.21 -12.63 -21.53
N LEU A 274 0.43 -11.56 -21.38
CA LEU A 274 0.49 -10.39 -22.25
C LEU A 274 1.83 -9.65 -22.12
N TYR A 275 2.30 -9.37 -20.89
CA TYR A 275 3.60 -8.74 -20.70
C TYR A 275 4.77 -9.58 -21.18
N ARG A 276 4.73 -10.91 -21.03
CA ARG A 276 5.74 -11.81 -21.63
C ARG A 276 5.74 -11.72 -23.17
N GLY A 277 4.55 -11.61 -23.77
CA GLY A 277 4.42 -11.39 -25.22
C GLY A 277 5.11 -10.10 -25.67
N LEU A 278 4.88 -9.01 -24.94
CA LEU A 278 5.51 -7.70 -25.20
C LEU A 278 7.02 -7.72 -24.94
N ALA A 279 7.46 -8.35 -23.86
CA ALA A 279 8.88 -8.43 -23.51
C ALA A 279 9.73 -9.20 -24.53
N ARG A 280 9.15 -10.16 -25.25
CA ARG A 280 9.85 -10.83 -26.38
C ARG A 280 10.17 -9.86 -27.52
N ARG A 281 9.35 -8.82 -27.71
CA ARG A 281 9.52 -7.81 -28.79
C ARG A 281 10.42 -6.65 -28.32
N THR A 282 10.21 -6.18 -27.11
CA THR A 282 10.90 -5.03 -26.51
C THR A 282 11.29 -5.32 -25.06
N PRO A 283 12.37 -6.12 -24.82
CA PRO A 283 12.75 -6.56 -23.48
C PRO A 283 13.07 -5.40 -22.53
N ALA A 284 13.79 -4.39 -23.00
CA ALA A 284 14.21 -3.25 -22.17
C ALA A 284 13.04 -2.47 -21.55
N LEU A 285 11.90 -2.42 -22.27
CA LEU A 285 10.71 -1.71 -21.82
C LEU A 285 9.81 -2.57 -20.92
N HIS A 286 9.62 -3.84 -21.27
CA HIS A 286 8.58 -4.67 -20.68
C HIS A 286 9.08 -5.70 -19.66
N SER A 287 10.40 -5.99 -19.56
CA SER A 287 10.90 -6.88 -18.50
C SER A 287 10.58 -6.40 -17.08
N PRO A 288 10.64 -5.09 -16.76
CA PRO A 288 10.17 -4.60 -15.47
C PRO A 288 8.67 -4.86 -15.22
N CYS A 289 7.84 -4.76 -16.27
CA CYS A 289 6.41 -5.05 -16.19
C CYS A 289 6.14 -6.55 -15.94
N VAL A 290 6.91 -7.44 -16.60
CA VAL A 290 6.83 -8.90 -16.35
C VAL A 290 7.15 -9.20 -14.89
N ALA A 291 8.23 -8.62 -14.34
CA ALA A 291 8.62 -8.86 -12.95
C ALA A 291 7.54 -8.37 -11.97
N HIS A 292 6.92 -7.21 -12.24
CA HIS A 292 5.83 -6.68 -11.41
C HIS A 292 4.59 -7.58 -11.47
N ALA A 293 4.18 -7.99 -12.66
CA ALA A 293 3.03 -8.86 -12.86
C ALA A 293 3.23 -10.24 -12.23
N LEU A 294 4.45 -10.81 -12.31
CA LEU A 294 4.81 -12.03 -11.60
C LEU A 294 4.70 -11.87 -10.08
N GLY A 295 5.04 -10.72 -9.52
CA GLY A 295 4.84 -10.41 -8.11
C GLY A 295 3.35 -10.36 -7.72
N THR A 296 2.49 -9.83 -8.61
CA THR A 296 1.03 -9.84 -8.42
C THR A 296 0.48 -11.26 -8.50
N LEU A 297 0.90 -12.04 -9.51
CA LEU A 297 0.54 -13.45 -9.67
C LEU A 297 0.94 -14.27 -8.44
N ALA A 298 2.16 -14.11 -7.95
CA ALA A 298 2.66 -14.85 -6.80
C ALA A 298 1.80 -14.61 -5.55
N ARG A 299 1.36 -13.38 -5.31
CA ARG A 299 0.43 -13.07 -4.22
C ARG A 299 -0.91 -13.79 -4.40
N ARG A 300 -1.48 -13.80 -5.62
CA ARG A 300 -2.75 -14.51 -5.89
C ARG A 300 -2.61 -16.01 -5.73
N LEU A 301 -1.50 -16.59 -6.15
CA LEU A 301 -1.17 -18.01 -5.94
C LEU A 301 -1.03 -18.33 -4.44
N SER A 302 -0.39 -17.45 -3.66
CA SER A 302 -0.29 -17.63 -2.20
C SER A 302 -1.67 -17.56 -1.53
N ASP A 303 -2.52 -16.58 -1.90
CA ASP A 303 -3.90 -16.46 -1.43
C ASP A 303 -4.76 -17.70 -1.76
N ALA A 304 -4.45 -18.37 -2.86
CA ALA A 304 -5.08 -19.62 -3.29
C ALA A 304 -4.46 -20.89 -2.65
N GLY A 305 -3.43 -20.75 -1.80
CA GLY A 305 -2.72 -21.87 -1.19
C GLY A 305 -1.74 -22.61 -2.13
N ARG A 306 -1.51 -22.10 -3.35
CA ARG A 306 -0.59 -22.68 -4.34
C ARG A 306 0.85 -22.22 -4.10
N HIS A 307 1.37 -22.47 -2.88
CA HIS A 307 2.63 -21.89 -2.40
C HIS A 307 3.86 -22.25 -3.27
N ARG A 308 3.92 -23.48 -3.82
CA ARG A 308 5.05 -23.87 -4.69
C ARG A 308 5.12 -23.03 -5.97
N GLU A 309 3.97 -22.78 -6.57
CA GLU A 309 3.88 -21.98 -7.80
C GLU A 309 4.10 -20.49 -7.51
N ALA A 310 3.62 -20.00 -6.36
CA ALA A 310 3.92 -18.66 -5.89
C ALA A 310 5.43 -18.44 -5.73
N LEU A 311 6.16 -19.40 -5.14
CA LEU A 311 7.60 -19.33 -5.00
C LEU A 311 8.31 -19.34 -6.37
N ALA A 312 7.91 -20.21 -7.30
CA ALA A 312 8.49 -20.23 -8.64
C ALA A 312 8.30 -18.89 -9.38
N ALA A 313 7.10 -18.29 -9.27
CA ALA A 313 6.84 -16.97 -9.85
C ALA A 313 7.70 -15.87 -9.22
N THR A 314 7.89 -15.88 -7.90
CA THR A 314 8.77 -14.89 -7.25
C THR A 314 10.24 -15.11 -7.56
N GLU A 315 10.71 -16.35 -7.70
CA GLU A 315 12.09 -16.65 -8.10
C GLU A 315 12.38 -16.09 -9.51
N GLU A 316 11.49 -16.32 -10.48
CA GLU A 316 11.61 -15.71 -11.82
C GLU A 316 11.60 -14.18 -11.76
N ALA A 317 10.72 -13.58 -10.97
CA ALA A 317 10.64 -12.13 -10.82
C ALA A 317 11.92 -11.54 -10.20
N VAL A 318 12.48 -12.20 -9.18
CA VAL A 318 13.74 -11.78 -8.53
C VAL A 318 14.91 -11.88 -9.50
N ASP A 319 15.03 -12.95 -10.28
CA ASP A 319 16.11 -13.11 -11.26
C ASP A 319 16.05 -12.01 -12.33
N LEU A 320 14.85 -11.70 -12.84
CA LEU A 320 14.64 -10.59 -13.79
C LEU A 320 15.01 -9.23 -13.17
N THR A 321 14.56 -8.94 -11.96
CA THR A 321 14.86 -7.65 -11.30
C THR A 321 16.33 -7.54 -10.89
N ARG A 322 16.99 -8.62 -10.51
CA ARG A 322 18.45 -8.63 -10.27
C ARG A 322 19.24 -8.33 -11.54
N ALA A 323 18.88 -8.94 -12.68
CA ALA A 323 19.50 -8.65 -13.96
C ALA A 323 19.33 -7.17 -14.35
N LEU A 324 18.12 -6.61 -14.17
CA LEU A 324 17.84 -5.20 -14.41
C LEU A 324 18.62 -4.28 -13.46
N ALA A 325 18.67 -4.61 -12.17
CA ALA A 325 19.41 -3.84 -11.17
C ALA A 325 20.92 -3.88 -11.40
N HIS A 326 21.45 -4.95 -11.98
CA HIS A 326 22.86 -5.04 -12.37
C HIS A 326 23.19 -4.08 -13.53
N SER A 327 22.27 -3.92 -14.48
CA SER A 327 22.45 -3.03 -15.64
C SER A 327 22.23 -1.55 -15.28
N ALA A 328 21.25 -1.24 -14.43
CA ALA A 328 20.88 0.11 -14.03
C ALA A 328 20.46 0.18 -12.53
N PRO A 329 21.43 0.15 -11.59
CA PRO A 329 21.15 0.02 -10.16
C PRO A 329 20.21 1.11 -9.61
N ASN A 330 20.45 2.37 -9.94
CA ASN A 330 19.66 3.49 -9.44
C ASN A 330 18.18 3.43 -9.85
N THR A 331 17.88 2.75 -10.95
CA THR A 331 16.52 2.62 -11.48
C THR A 331 15.79 1.40 -10.91
N HIS A 332 16.49 0.26 -10.78
CA HIS A 332 15.87 -1.04 -10.53
C HIS A 332 16.12 -1.66 -9.15
N LEU A 333 17.01 -1.08 -8.31
CA LEU A 333 17.15 -1.53 -6.92
C LEU A 333 15.83 -1.41 -6.12
N PRO A 334 15.01 -0.35 -6.29
CA PRO A 334 13.70 -0.31 -5.64
C PRO A 334 12.78 -1.45 -6.09
N ASP A 335 12.77 -1.78 -7.40
CA ASP A 335 11.97 -2.87 -7.95
C ASP A 335 12.41 -4.23 -7.40
N LEU A 336 13.74 -4.43 -7.25
CA LEU A 336 14.29 -5.63 -6.63
C LEU A 336 13.87 -5.74 -5.15
N ALA A 337 13.91 -4.65 -4.40
CA ALA A 337 13.46 -4.66 -3.00
C ALA A 337 11.97 -4.99 -2.88
N ASP A 338 11.12 -4.46 -3.78
CA ASP A 338 9.68 -4.76 -3.81
C ASP A 338 9.44 -6.25 -4.13
N THR A 339 10.15 -6.79 -5.12
CA THR A 339 10.04 -8.19 -5.54
C THR A 339 10.51 -9.15 -4.43
N LEU A 340 11.64 -8.85 -3.79
CA LEU A 340 12.14 -9.62 -2.64
C LEU A 340 11.17 -9.56 -1.44
N THR A 341 10.47 -8.44 -1.26
CA THR A 341 9.43 -8.32 -0.22
C THR A 341 8.26 -9.28 -0.48
N VAL A 342 7.83 -9.40 -1.75
CA VAL A 342 6.81 -10.39 -2.15
C VAL A 342 7.32 -11.81 -1.93
N GLN A 343 8.57 -12.09 -2.32
CA GLN A 343 9.18 -13.40 -2.11
C GLN A 343 9.25 -13.77 -0.62
N ALA A 344 9.66 -12.84 0.25
CA ALA A 344 9.69 -13.08 1.69
C ALA A 344 8.29 -13.40 2.24
N THR A 345 7.25 -12.74 1.73
CA THR A 345 5.86 -13.04 2.12
C THR A 345 5.44 -14.45 1.68
N CYS A 346 5.65 -14.81 0.42
CA CYS A 346 5.33 -16.16 -0.07
C CYS A 346 6.13 -17.27 0.65
N LEU A 347 7.39 -16.98 1.04
CA LEU A 347 8.20 -17.90 1.82
C LEU A 347 7.64 -18.11 3.24
N ARG A 348 7.11 -17.06 3.89
CA ARG A 348 6.43 -17.19 5.19
C ARG A 348 5.18 -18.05 5.09
N ASP A 349 4.37 -17.80 4.05
CA ASP A 349 3.12 -18.55 3.82
C ASP A 349 3.39 -20.04 3.53
N ALA A 350 4.60 -20.36 3.05
CA ALA A 350 5.08 -21.72 2.76
C ALA A 350 5.92 -22.34 3.90
N ASP A 351 5.80 -21.81 5.14
CA ASP A 351 6.58 -22.24 6.31
C ASP A 351 8.11 -22.15 6.17
N GLY A 352 8.58 -21.36 5.21
CA GLY A 352 10.00 -21.16 4.93
C GLY A 352 10.62 -19.95 5.68
N LEU A 353 10.41 -19.83 7.00
CA LEU A 353 10.77 -18.66 7.80
C LEU A 353 12.25 -18.25 7.70
N ASP A 354 13.20 -19.20 7.68
CA ASP A 354 14.64 -18.90 7.58
C ASP A 354 15.00 -18.27 6.22
N ARG A 355 14.40 -18.77 5.14
CA ARG A 355 14.57 -18.21 3.80
C ARG A 355 13.90 -16.83 3.70
N ALA A 356 12.73 -16.67 4.32
CA ALA A 356 12.02 -15.38 4.40
C ALA A 356 12.86 -14.32 5.14
N LEU A 357 13.48 -14.69 6.26
CA LEU A 357 14.43 -13.82 6.99
C LEU A 357 15.63 -13.41 6.15
N THR A 358 16.17 -14.32 5.35
CA THR A 358 17.28 -14.01 4.44
C THR A 358 16.88 -12.98 3.41
N ALA A 359 15.74 -13.16 2.75
CA ALA A 359 15.18 -12.21 1.78
C ALA A 359 14.86 -10.86 2.44
N ALA A 360 14.23 -10.85 3.63
CA ALA A 360 13.89 -9.63 4.36
C ALA A 360 15.15 -8.83 4.78
N ARG A 361 16.25 -9.50 5.17
CA ARG A 361 17.52 -8.82 5.45
C ARG A 361 18.12 -8.20 4.19
N GLU A 362 18.04 -8.88 3.04
CA GLU A 362 18.47 -8.33 1.75
C GLU A 362 17.66 -7.08 1.38
N VAL A 363 16.32 -7.12 1.56
CA VAL A 363 15.44 -5.96 1.38
C VAL A 363 15.89 -4.78 2.23
N VAL A 364 16.10 -4.98 3.52
CA VAL A 364 16.55 -3.93 4.45
C VAL A 364 17.90 -3.36 4.01
N GLY A 365 18.85 -4.20 3.57
CA GLY A 365 20.14 -3.76 3.02
C GLY A 365 19.98 -2.83 1.82
N ILE A 366 19.17 -3.23 0.84
CA ILE A 366 18.88 -2.42 -0.35
C ILE A 366 18.18 -1.11 0.04
N ARG A 367 17.14 -1.17 0.90
CA ARG A 367 16.39 0.02 1.34
C ARG A 367 17.25 1.00 2.13
N ARG A 368 18.20 0.53 2.95
CA ARG A 368 19.18 1.42 3.62
C ARG A 368 20.07 2.16 2.61
N ALA A 369 20.56 1.48 1.59
CA ALA A 369 21.36 2.11 0.54
C ALA A 369 20.54 3.17 -0.23
N LEU A 370 19.29 2.86 -0.57
CA LEU A 370 18.36 3.78 -1.24
C LEU A 370 18.02 4.98 -0.35
N ALA A 371 17.70 4.78 0.92
CA ALA A 371 17.40 5.85 1.87
C ALA A 371 18.59 6.79 2.11
N HIS A 372 19.81 6.31 1.93
CA HIS A 372 21.01 7.16 1.99
C HIS A 372 21.11 8.09 0.78
N SER A 373 20.73 7.60 -0.40
CA SER A 373 20.74 8.39 -1.65
C SER A 373 19.50 9.27 -1.82
N SER A 374 18.33 8.80 -1.39
CA SER A 374 17.03 9.47 -1.56
C SER A 374 16.17 9.41 -0.27
N PRO A 375 16.54 10.13 0.81
CA PRO A 375 15.88 9.99 2.11
C PRO A 375 14.38 10.29 2.11
N SER A 376 13.89 11.20 1.26
CA SER A 376 12.47 11.58 1.27
C SER A 376 11.54 10.48 0.76
N THR A 377 11.98 9.69 -0.22
CA THR A 377 11.19 8.63 -0.84
C THR A 377 11.40 7.28 -0.19
N ASP A 378 12.63 6.96 0.19
CA ASP A 378 13.00 5.60 0.57
C ASP A 378 13.00 5.39 2.09
N THR A 379 13.01 6.46 2.90
CA THR A 379 12.96 6.35 4.36
C THR A 379 11.66 5.69 4.87
N PRO A 380 10.45 6.01 4.37
CA PRO A 380 9.24 5.30 4.77
C PRO A 380 9.27 3.81 4.39
N ALA A 381 9.76 3.48 3.19
CA ALA A 381 9.90 2.11 2.73
C ALA A 381 10.93 1.31 3.55
N LEU A 382 12.02 1.95 3.98
CA LEU A 382 12.98 1.35 4.91
C LEU A 382 12.32 1.05 6.26
N ALA A 383 11.56 2.00 6.82
CA ALA A 383 10.90 1.81 8.10
C ALA A 383 9.90 0.63 8.06
N GLU A 384 9.13 0.50 6.96
CA GLU A 384 8.22 -0.63 6.78
C GLU A 384 8.97 -1.96 6.64
N SER A 385 10.06 -2.00 5.87
CA SER A 385 10.88 -3.20 5.74
C SER A 385 11.53 -3.62 7.06
N LEU A 386 11.97 -2.66 7.87
CA LEU A 386 12.48 -2.90 9.22
C LEU A 386 11.38 -3.44 10.15
N TYR A 387 10.17 -2.89 10.08
CA TYR A 387 9.04 -3.38 10.85
C TYR A 387 8.72 -4.84 10.50
N VAL A 388 8.63 -5.17 9.20
CA VAL A 388 8.36 -6.54 8.74
C VAL A 388 9.46 -7.50 9.20
N LEU A 389 10.73 -7.11 9.05
CA LEU A 389 11.86 -7.92 9.53
C LEU A 389 11.79 -8.11 11.07
N ALA A 390 11.39 -7.10 11.83
CA ALA A 390 11.25 -7.22 13.27
C ALA A 390 10.16 -8.23 13.67
N VAL A 391 9.04 -8.27 12.94
CA VAL A 391 7.97 -9.26 13.12
C VAL A 391 8.49 -10.67 12.81
N ASP A 392 9.18 -10.86 11.68
CA ASP A 392 9.72 -12.16 11.28
C ASP A 392 10.76 -12.68 12.30
N LEU A 393 11.66 -11.82 12.76
CA LEU A 393 12.64 -12.13 13.78
C LEU A 393 12.00 -12.48 15.12
N TYR A 394 10.92 -11.78 15.51
CA TYR A 394 10.16 -12.09 16.71
C TYR A 394 9.52 -13.49 16.62
N THR A 395 8.91 -13.83 15.50
CA THR A 395 8.30 -15.15 15.26
C THR A 395 9.35 -16.26 15.24
N ALA A 396 10.54 -15.98 14.68
CA ALA A 396 11.69 -16.90 14.71
C ALA A 396 12.37 -17.01 16.09
N GLY A 397 11.91 -16.26 17.10
CA GLY A 397 12.52 -16.25 18.43
C GLY A 397 13.87 -15.51 18.52
N GLN A 398 14.30 -14.80 17.48
CA GLN A 398 15.54 -14.01 17.43
C GLN A 398 15.34 -12.64 18.09
N LEU A 399 15.00 -12.64 19.39
CA LEU A 399 14.50 -11.46 20.11
C LEU A 399 15.47 -10.29 20.15
N ARG A 400 16.80 -10.53 20.28
CA ARG A 400 17.79 -9.45 20.35
C ARG A 400 17.84 -8.64 19.05
N GLU A 401 17.84 -9.34 17.91
CA GLU A 401 17.86 -8.70 16.60
C GLU A 401 16.51 -8.02 16.32
N SER A 402 15.38 -8.70 16.61
CA SER A 402 14.03 -8.13 16.51
C SER A 402 13.90 -6.81 17.26
N PHE A 403 14.40 -6.76 18.50
CA PHE A 403 14.39 -5.54 19.33
C PHE A 403 15.18 -4.41 18.67
N ALA A 404 16.40 -4.67 18.20
CA ALA A 404 17.25 -3.66 17.59
C ALA A 404 16.62 -3.08 16.30
N VAL A 405 16.08 -3.96 15.47
CA VAL A 405 15.42 -3.57 14.20
C VAL A 405 14.10 -2.82 14.45
N ALA A 406 13.31 -3.24 15.44
CA ALA A 406 12.09 -2.54 15.85
C ALA A 406 12.38 -1.11 16.35
N TRP A 407 13.44 -0.94 17.14
CA TRP A 407 13.86 0.40 17.59
C TRP A 407 14.29 1.30 16.44
N GLU A 408 15.03 0.79 15.46
CA GLU A 408 15.42 1.55 14.26
C GLU A 408 14.17 1.99 13.48
N ALA A 409 13.19 1.09 13.30
CA ALA A 409 11.92 1.41 12.64
C ALA A 409 11.16 2.51 13.38
N ILE A 410 11.05 2.42 14.71
CA ILE A 410 10.36 3.40 15.55
C ILE A 410 11.04 4.78 15.48
N ASP A 411 12.38 4.84 15.53
CA ASP A 411 13.09 6.11 15.42
C ASP A 411 12.82 6.80 14.07
N ILE A 412 12.80 6.02 13.00
CA ILE A 412 12.44 6.54 11.67
C ILE A 412 10.98 7.00 11.65
N TYR A 413 10.02 6.18 12.13
CA TYR A 413 8.62 6.57 12.16
C TYR A 413 8.35 7.78 13.03
N ARG A 414 9.01 7.94 14.18
CA ARG A 414 8.90 9.15 15.01
C ARG A 414 9.34 10.41 14.27
N ARG A 415 10.40 10.33 13.46
CA ARG A 415 10.83 11.45 12.60
C ARG A 415 9.81 11.75 11.50
N LEU A 416 9.26 10.73 10.86
CA LEU A 416 8.22 10.86 9.83
C LEU A 416 6.93 11.46 10.39
N VAL A 417 6.47 11.01 11.56
CA VAL A 417 5.28 11.53 12.25
C VAL A 417 5.45 13.01 12.62
N ARG A 418 6.64 13.43 13.06
CA ARG A 418 6.91 14.85 13.32
C ARG A 418 6.82 15.71 12.06
N ALA A 419 7.23 15.16 10.92
CA ALA A 419 7.19 15.88 9.63
C ALA A 419 5.77 15.86 9.02
N ASN A 420 5.10 14.71 9.04
CA ASN A 420 3.75 14.53 8.52
C ASN A 420 3.02 13.42 9.33
N PRO A 421 2.17 13.76 10.31
CA PRO A 421 1.54 12.78 11.19
C PRO A 421 0.60 11.80 10.46
N ALA A 422 -0.25 12.32 9.56
CA ALA A 422 -1.39 11.57 9.03
C ALA A 422 -1.03 10.19 8.42
N PRO A 423 -0.04 10.04 7.52
CA PRO A 423 0.24 8.75 6.90
C PRO A 423 1.09 7.82 7.78
N HIS A 424 1.72 8.32 8.85
CA HIS A 424 2.75 7.55 9.57
C HIS A 424 2.38 7.17 11.00
N THR A 425 1.32 7.75 11.57
CA THR A 425 0.92 7.48 12.97
C THR A 425 0.52 6.02 13.20
N ALA A 426 -0.24 5.42 12.25
CA ALA A 426 -0.62 4.01 12.34
C ALA A 426 0.61 3.08 12.27
N HIS A 427 1.56 3.39 11.40
CA HIS A 427 2.80 2.61 11.27
C HIS A 427 3.66 2.69 12.54
N LEU A 428 3.76 3.88 13.16
CA LEU A 428 4.44 4.05 14.45
C LEU A 428 3.76 3.21 15.54
N ALA A 429 2.43 3.24 15.61
CA ALA A 429 1.69 2.47 16.60
C ALA A 429 1.88 0.95 16.43
N ARG A 430 1.91 0.44 15.18
CA ARG A 430 2.24 -0.96 14.88
C ARG A 430 3.66 -1.32 15.32
N ALA A 431 4.64 -0.47 15.04
CA ALA A 431 6.03 -0.68 15.44
C ALA A 431 6.21 -0.67 16.97
N LEU A 432 5.52 0.21 17.68
CA LEU A 432 5.48 0.21 19.16
C LEU A 432 4.86 -1.06 19.72
N ASN A 433 3.84 -1.62 19.04
CA ASN A 433 3.22 -2.87 19.48
C ASN A 433 4.17 -4.07 19.34
N ILE A 434 4.97 -4.18 18.28
CA ILE A 434 5.98 -5.24 18.17
C ILE A 434 7.11 -5.04 19.19
N LEU A 435 7.52 -3.81 19.48
CA LEU A 435 8.46 -3.51 20.55
C LEU A 435 7.91 -3.96 21.90
N THR A 436 6.63 -3.74 22.19
CA THR A 436 5.96 -4.21 23.40
C THR A 436 6.11 -5.72 23.56
N LEU A 437 5.86 -6.50 22.50
CA LEU A 437 5.98 -7.95 22.52
C LEU A 437 7.43 -8.40 22.80
N ASN A 438 8.41 -7.75 22.18
CA ASN A 438 9.83 -8.01 22.44
C ASN A 438 10.22 -7.71 23.89
N LEU A 439 9.81 -6.57 24.43
CA LEU A 439 10.09 -6.15 25.81
C LEU A 439 9.44 -7.08 26.83
N SER A 440 8.18 -7.48 26.59
CA SER A 440 7.46 -8.42 27.47
C SER A 440 8.18 -9.78 27.53
N ARG A 441 8.60 -10.32 26.38
CA ARG A 441 9.36 -11.59 26.35
C ARG A 441 10.75 -11.48 26.97
N ALA A 442 11.35 -10.29 26.95
CA ALA A 442 12.63 -10.01 27.61
C ALA A 442 12.48 -9.73 29.11
N GLY A 443 11.26 -9.65 29.64
CA GLY A 443 10.99 -9.34 31.04
C GLY A 443 11.04 -7.85 31.42
N HIS A 444 11.15 -6.95 30.41
CA HIS A 444 11.15 -5.49 30.60
C HIS A 444 9.73 -4.94 30.70
N VAL A 445 8.99 -5.31 31.74
CA VAL A 445 7.53 -5.16 31.84
C VAL A 445 7.10 -3.70 31.88
N HIS A 446 7.83 -2.82 32.55
CA HIS A 446 7.51 -1.39 32.65
C HIS A 446 7.74 -0.66 31.33
N GLU A 447 8.80 -1.01 30.61
CA GLU A 447 9.08 -0.44 29.29
C GLU A 447 8.06 -0.93 28.25
N ALA A 448 7.65 -2.21 28.33
CA ALA A 448 6.57 -2.77 27.53
C ALA A 448 5.25 -2.03 27.76
N LEU A 449 4.91 -1.79 29.04
CA LEU A 449 3.71 -1.03 29.41
C LEU A 449 3.72 0.38 28.83
N ALA A 450 4.83 1.11 28.94
CA ALA A 450 4.94 2.44 28.38
C ALA A 450 4.77 2.44 26.84
N SER A 451 5.39 1.48 26.14
CA SER A 451 5.31 1.37 24.68
C SER A 451 3.89 1.07 24.20
N VAL A 452 3.18 0.15 24.85
CA VAL A 452 1.81 -0.18 24.46
C VAL A 452 0.81 0.92 24.82
N GLN A 453 1.03 1.67 25.89
CA GLN A 453 0.20 2.83 26.23
C GLN A 453 0.32 3.93 25.16
N GLU A 454 1.53 4.19 24.66
CA GLU A 454 1.76 5.10 23.54
C GLU A 454 1.03 4.61 22.27
N ALA A 455 1.13 3.33 21.93
CA ALA A 455 0.44 2.73 20.80
C ALA A 455 -1.09 2.84 20.89
N VAL A 456 -1.66 2.52 22.06
CA VAL A 456 -3.11 2.63 22.33
C VAL A 456 -3.59 4.09 22.18
N THR A 457 -2.79 5.06 22.65
CA THR A 457 -3.12 6.48 22.51
C THR A 457 -3.22 6.88 21.05
N PHE A 458 -2.28 6.45 20.21
CA PHE A 458 -2.34 6.68 18.76
C PHE A 458 -3.55 6.01 18.13
N TYR A 459 -3.80 4.73 18.39
CA TYR A 459 -4.95 4.04 17.81
C TYR A 459 -6.30 4.59 18.28
N ARG A 460 -6.43 5.05 19.51
CA ARG A 460 -7.64 5.74 19.98
C ARG A 460 -7.90 7.02 19.18
N SER A 461 -6.87 7.81 18.88
CA SER A 461 -7.03 9.01 18.05
C SER A 461 -7.36 8.67 16.59
N LEU A 462 -6.75 7.64 16.02
CA LEU A 462 -7.03 7.17 14.66
C LEU A 462 -8.45 6.60 14.54
N THR A 463 -8.92 5.87 15.54
CA THR A 463 -10.28 5.31 15.59
C THR A 463 -11.37 6.38 15.63
N GLN A 464 -11.07 7.59 16.12
CA GLN A 464 -12.01 8.73 16.03
C GLN A 464 -12.18 9.24 14.60
N ILE A 465 -11.13 9.07 13.75
CA ILE A 465 -11.14 9.51 12.36
C ILE A 465 -11.78 8.44 11.48
N ASP A 466 -11.34 7.19 11.63
CA ASP A 466 -11.84 6.04 10.89
C ASP A 466 -11.98 4.82 11.81
N PRO A 467 -13.17 4.61 12.40
CA PRO A 467 -13.42 3.47 13.26
C PRO A 467 -13.27 2.11 12.55
N ALA A 468 -13.67 2.03 11.28
CA ALA A 468 -13.66 0.76 10.55
C ALA A 468 -12.24 0.27 10.29
N ALA A 469 -11.34 1.17 9.92
CA ALA A 469 -9.95 0.83 9.61
C ALA A 469 -9.12 0.47 10.87
N TYR A 470 -9.35 1.17 12.01
CA TYR A 470 -8.40 1.08 13.13
C TYR A 470 -8.91 0.37 14.38
N ARG A 471 -10.19 -0.01 14.47
CA ARG A 471 -10.72 -0.80 15.61
C ARG A 471 -10.05 -2.17 15.79
N PRO A 472 -9.74 -2.94 14.72
CA PRO A 472 -9.03 -4.21 14.88
C PRO A 472 -7.66 -4.05 15.54
N ASP A 473 -6.88 -3.07 15.11
CA ASP A 473 -5.55 -2.77 15.64
C ASP A 473 -5.61 -2.23 17.07
N LEU A 474 -6.59 -1.38 17.37
CA LEU A 474 -6.84 -0.92 18.74
C LEU A 474 -7.13 -2.09 19.66
N ALA A 475 -7.97 -3.04 19.25
CA ALA A 475 -8.28 -4.22 20.04
C ALA A 475 -7.06 -5.13 20.27
N ALA A 476 -6.17 -5.23 19.27
CA ALA A 476 -4.91 -5.96 19.41
C ALA A 476 -3.97 -5.28 20.44
N CYS A 477 -3.80 -3.96 20.36
CA CYS A 477 -2.99 -3.21 21.32
C CYS A 477 -3.57 -3.21 22.73
N LEU A 478 -4.89 -3.07 22.88
CA LEU A 478 -5.57 -3.18 24.18
C LEU A 478 -5.37 -4.58 24.81
N HIS A 479 -5.38 -5.64 24.00
CA HIS A 479 -5.09 -6.98 24.49
C HIS A 479 -3.66 -7.08 25.06
N ASN A 480 -2.68 -6.50 24.37
CA ASN A 480 -1.29 -6.47 24.86
C ASN A 480 -1.15 -5.55 26.08
N LEU A 481 -1.85 -4.42 26.12
CA LEU A 481 -1.91 -3.53 27.28
C LEU A 481 -2.43 -4.28 28.52
N ALA A 482 -3.52 -5.03 28.38
CA ALA A 482 -4.07 -5.81 29.47
C ALA A 482 -3.09 -6.88 29.98
N THR A 483 -2.29 -7.47 29.09
CA THR A 483 -1.24 -8.41 29.45
C THR A 483 -0.14 -7.71 30.27
N CYS A 484 0.39 -6.59 29.77
CA CYS A 484 1.42 -5.81 30.48
C CYS A 484 0.94 -5.30 31.86
N LEU A 485 -0.32 -4.84 31.95
CA LEU A 485 -0.92 -4.40 33.23
C LEU A 485 -1.00 -5.56 34.23
N ALA A 486 -1.36 -6.76 33.76
CA ALA A 486 -1.39 -7.94 34.62
C ALA A 486 0.02 -8.35 35.11
N ASP A 487 1.03 -8.24 34.23
CA ASP A 487 2.43 -8.55 34.55
C ASP A 487 3.03 -7.55 35.56
N VAL A 488 2.60 -6.28 35.54
CA VAL A 488 2.96 -5.26 36.54
C VAL A 488 2.16 -5.42 37.83
N GLY A 489 1.11 -6.26 37.84
CA GLY A 489 0.27 -6.52 39.02
C GLY A 489 -0.97 -5.64 39.13
N ASP A 490 -1.24 -4.74 38.19
CA ASP A 490 -2.47 -3.95 38.18
C ASP A 490 -3.64 -4.77 37.56
N ARG A 491 -4.17 -5.67 38.41
CA ARG A 491 -5.25 -6.59 38.01
C ARG A 491 -6.55 -5.86 37.66
N SER A 492 -6.80 -4.72 38.30
CA SER A 492 -8.03 -3.94 38.09
C SER A 492 -8.03 -3.27 36.71
N ALA A 493 -6.94 -2.59 36.37
CA ALA A 493 -6.78 -1.98 35.05
C ALA A 493 -6.71 -3.04 33.93
N ALA A 494 -6.04 -4.17 34.16
CA ALA A 494 -5.99 -5.28 33.23
C ALA A 494 -7.39 -5.84 32.93
N LEU A 495 -8.24 -6.02 33.92
CA LEU A 495 -9.60 -6.50 33.77
C LEU A 495 -10.48 -5.49 33.01
N ALA A 496 -10.39 -4.20 33.36
CA ALA A 496 -11.12 -3.14 32.66
C ALA A 496 -10.74 -3.08 31.16
N THR A 497 -9.44 -3.18 30.87
CA THR A 497 -8.91 -3.17 29.49
C THR A 497 -9.36 -4.42 28.70
N LEU A 498 -9.41 -5.60 29.35
CA LEU A 498 -9.91 -6.81 28.68
C LEU A 498 -11.41 -6.72 28.36
N ARG A 499 -12.22 -6.10 29.25
CA ARG A 499 -13.65 -5.85 28.95
C ARG A 499 -13.81 -4.94 27.73
N GLU A 500 -13.06 -3.83 27.66
CA GLU A 500 -13.04 -2.95 26.48
C GLU A 500 -12.64 -3.72 25.21
N THR A 501 -11.58 -4.53 25.30
CA THR A 501 -11.11 -5.38 24.18
C THR A 501 -12.19 -6.35 23.72
N ALA A 502 -12.86 -7.04 24.64
CA ALA A 502 -13.91 -8.01 24.33
C ALA A 502 -15.11 -7.35 23.67
N THR A 503 -15.51 -6.15 24.12
CA THR A 503 -16.60 -5.38 23.52
C THR A 503 -16.27 -5.04 22.06
N ILE A 504 -15.08 -4.49 21.79
CA ILE A 504 -14.68 -4.16 20.41
C ILE A 504 -14.63 -5.41 19.54
N ARG A 505 -14.06 -6.52 20.03
CA ARG A 505 -13.96 -7.77 19.27
C ARG A 505 -15.30 -8.44 19.00
N ARG A 506 -16.30 -8.31 19.90
CA ARG A 506 -17.67 -8.78 19.64
C ARG A 506 -18.30 -7.99 18.49
N GLU A 507 -18.24 -6.67 18.54
CA GLU A 507 -18.77 -5.82 17.47
C GLU A 507 -18.13 -6.11 16.10
N LEU A 508 -16.81 -6.40 16.08
CA LEU A 508 -16.12 -6.79 14.86
C LEU A 508 -16.56 -8.16 14.37
N ALA A 509 -16.69 -9.15 15.27
CA ALA A 509 -17.10 -10.51 14.91
C ALA A 509 -18.59 -10.60 14.52
N GLU A 510 -19.44 -9.70 14.98
CA GLU A 510 -20.83 -9.58 14.52
C GLU A 510 -20.92 -9.11 13.07
N ARG A 511 -19.99 -8.25 12.62
CA ARG A 511 -19.94 -7.72 11.25
C ARG A 511 -19.28 -8.70 10.29
N ASP A 512 -18.17 -9.30 10.69
CA ASP A 512 -17.42 -10.28 9.90
C ASP A 512 -16.90 -11.41 10.82
N PRO A 513 -17.71 -12.46 11.01
CA PRO A 513 -17.33 -13.58 11.86
C PRO A 513 -16.11 -14.34 11.33
N ALA A 514 -15.96 -14.46 10.00
CA ALA A 514 -14.88 -15.25 9.40
C ALA A 514 -13.49 -14.67 9.75
N THR A 515 -13.36 -13.35 9.69
CA THR A 515 -12.11 -12.64 9.97
C THR A 515 -11.86 -12.44 11.47
N HIS A 516 -12.90 -12.18 12.27
CA HIS A 516 -12.70 -11.67 13.64
C HIS A 516 -12.99 -12.69 14.76
N ALA A 517 -13.73 -13.77 14.50
CA ALA A 517 -13.95 -14.82 15.52
C ALA A 517 -12.65 -15.47 16.03
N PRO A 518 -11.61 -15.71 15.19
CA PRO A 518 -10.32 -16.23 15.66
C PRO A 518 -9.65 -15.38 16.74
N ALA A 519 -9.84 -14.07 16.72
CA ALA A 519 -9.30 -13.17 17.73
C ALA A 519 -10.22 -13.01 18.96
N LEU A 520 -11.53 -13.17 18.80
CA LEU A 520 -12.52 -13.04 19.86
C LEU A 520 -12.42 -14.19 20.86
N ALA A 521 -12.35 -15.45 20.42
CA ALA A 521 -12.38 -16.62 21.28
C ALA A 521 -11.25 -16.64 22.35
N PRO A 522 -9.96 -16.40 22.02
CA PRO A 522 -8.90 -16.31 23.02
C PRO A 522 -9.07 -15.12 23.97
N CYS A 523 -9.62 -14.01 23.50
CA CYS A 523 -9.89 -12.84 24.32
C CYS A 523 -10.94 -13.14 25.39
N LEU A 524 -12.05 -13.76 25.00
CA LEU A 524 -13.11 -14.17 25.91
C LEU A 524 -12.61 -15.19 26.96
N HIS A 525 -11.83 -16.17 26.52
CA HIS A 525 -11.22 -17.15 27.43
C HIS A 525 -10.34 -16.46 28.48
N ARG A 526 -9.48 -15.54 28.08
CA ARG A 526 -8.63 -14.77 28.98
C ARG A 526 -9.45 -13.87 29.92
N LEU A 527 -10.49 -13.23 29.40
CA LEU A 527 -11.40 -12.40 30.20
C LEU A 527 -12.12 -13.24 31.26
N ALA A 528 -12.66 -14.41 30.88
CA ALA A 528 -13.32 -15.32 31.82
C ALA A 528 -12.41 -15.74 32.98
N LYS A 529 -11.15 -16.08 32.68
CA LYS A 529 -10.15 -16.42 33.67
C LYS A 529 -9.89 -15.27 34.63
N ARG A 530 -9.70 -14.05 34.14
CA ARG A 530 -9.46 -12.87 34.97
C ARG A 530 -10.68 -12.44 35.77
N LEU A 531 -11.89 -12.62 35.26
CA LEU A 531 -13.14 -12.40 36.01
C LEU A 531 -13.29 -13.37 37.16
N ALA A 532 -12.96 -14.64 36.94
CA ALA A 532 -12.96 -15.65 38.01
C ALA A 532 -11.96 -15.31 39.10
N GLU A 533 -10.72 -14.94 38.73
CA GLU A 533 -9.68 -14.50 39.68
C GLU A 533 -10.07 -13.24 40.47
N ALA A 534 -10.87 -12.35 39.87
CA ALA A 534 -11.36 -11.12 40.48
C ALA A 534 -12.66 -11.30 41.29
N GLY A 535 -13.24 -12.51 41.36
CA GLY A 535 -14.45 -12.79 42.11
C GLY A 535 -15.77 -12.45 41.41
N HIS A 536 -15.75 -12.10 40.14
CA HIS A 536 -16.97 -11.75 39.34
C HIS A 536 -17.66 -13.01 38.79
N ARG A 537 -18.26 -13.82 39.67
CA ARG A 537 -18.79 -15.17 39.40
C ARG A 537 -19.77 -15.23 38.21
N GLY A 538 -20.78 -14.35 38.18
CA GLY A 538 -21.81 -14.35 37.13
C GLY A 538 -21.24 -14.01 35.75
N GLU A 539 -20.45 -12.94 35.69
CA GLU A 539 -19.83 -12.47 34.46
C GLU A 539 -18.79 -13.49 33.94
N ALA A 540 -18.02 -14.12 34.84
CA ALA A 540 -17.07 -15.17 34.48
C ALA A 540 -17.76 -16.39 33.85
N LEU A 541 -18.92 -16.80 34.40
CA LEU A 541 -19.68 -17.93 33.89
C LEU A 541 -20.23 -17.66 32.45
N GLU A 542 -20.82 -16.49 32.26
CA GLU A 542 -21.33 -16.09 30.94
C GLU A 542 -20.23 -15.97 29.90
N THR A 543 -19.12 -15.32 30.27
CA THR A 543 -17.98 -15.13 29.36
C THR A 543 -17.29 -16.46 29.03
N ALA A 544 -17.15 -17.37 30.01
CA ALA A 544 -16.57 -18.70 29.75
C ALA A 544 -17.45 -19.53 28.79
N ARG A 545 -18.76 -19.49 28.97
CA ARG A 545 -19.71 -20.13 28.05
C ARG A 545 -19.61 -19.57 26.63
N GLU A 546 -19.52 -18.25 26.51
CA GLU A 546 -19.34 -17.56 25.21
C GLU A 546 -18.01 -17.95 24.55
N ALA A 547 -16.92 -18.01 25.33
CA ALA A 547 -15.61 -18.44 24.82
C ALA A 547 -15.65 -19.87 24.25
N VAL A 548 -16.27 -20.80 24.98
CA VAL A 548 -16.44 -22.20 24.50
C VAL A 548 -17.28 -22.24 23.22
N ALA A 549 -18.36 -21.48 23.14
CA ALA A 549 -19.20 -21.42 21.95
C ALA A 549 -18.42 -20.89 20.73
N ALA A 550 -17.63 -19.81 20.91
CA ALA A 550 -16.78 -19.23 19.88
C ALA A 550 -15.71 -20.25 19.38
N TYR A 551 -15.02 -20.92 20.30
CA TYR A 551 -14.03 -21.94 19.94
C TYR A 551 -14.67 -23.15 19.23
N ARG A 552 -15.85 -23.62 19.67
CA ARG A 552 -16.56 -24.72 18.98
C ARG A 552 -16.91 -24.35 17.52
N GLY A 553 -17.26 -23.08 17.27
CA GLY A 553 -17.44 -22.59 15.89
C GLY A 553 -16.16 -22.72 15.05
N LEU A 554 -15.03 -22.30 15.60
CA LEU A 554 -13.73 -22.32 14.93
C LEU A 554 -13.17 -23.74 14.69
N VAL A 555 -13.31 -24.63 15.65
CA VAL A 555 -12.84 -26.03 15.54
C VAL A 555 -13.55 -26.80 14.43
N ARG A 556 -14.81 -26.47 14.08
CA ARG A 556 -15.52 -27.09 12.95
C ARG A 556 -14.86 -26.82 11.61
N THR A 557 -14.20 -25.69 11.46
CA THR A 557 -13.57 -25.27 10.20
C THR A 557 -12.06 -25.52 10.19
N ARG A 558 -11.42 -25.39 11.35
CA ARG A 558 -9.95 -25.50 11.55
C ARG A 558 -9.64 -26.21 12.88
N PRO A 559 -9.80 -27.53 12.96
CA PRO A 559 -9.61 -28.28 14.21
C PRO A 559 -8.17 -28.23 14.72
N GLU A 560 -7.17 -28.28 13.82
CA GLU A 560 -5.75 -28.26 14.17
C GLU A 560 -5.33 -26.95 14.86
N ASP A 561 -5.86 -25.81 14.40
CA ASP A 561 -5.50 -24.49 14.92
C ASP A 561 -6.13 -24.17 16.28
N PHE A 562 -7.38 -24.62 16.53
CA PHE A 562 -8.19 -24.15 17.64
C PHE A 562 -8.55 -25.22 18.67
N GLY A 563 -8.22 -26.49 18.44
CA GLY A 563 -8.52 -27.60 19.35
C GLY A 563 -7.96 -27.38 20.74
N GLN A 564 -6.68 -27.03 20.87
CA GLN A 564 -6.03 -26.75 22.14
C GLN A 564 -6.66 -25.55 22.88
N GLY A 565 -7.07 -24.51 22.13
CA GLY A 565 -7.78 -23.36 22.67
C GLY A 565 -9.15 -23.75 23.24
N LEU A 566 -9.89 -24.63 22.57
CA LEU A 566 -11.17 -25.16 23.04
C LEU A 566 -10.99 -25.97 24.31
N ALA A 567 -10.03 -26.88 24.36
CA ALA A 567 -9.74 -27.68 25.55
C ALA A 567 -9.43 -26.77 26.78
N GLY A 568 -8.58 -25.75 26.60
CA GLY A 568 -8.28 -24.78 27.65
C GLY A 568 -9.50 -23.95 28.09
N ALA A 569 -10.36 -23.56 27.15
CA ALA A 569 -11.60 -22.82 27.45
C ALA A 569 -12.62 -23.70 28.21
N LEU A 570 -12.76 -24.98 27.81
CA LEU A 570 -13.59 -25.98 28.52
C LEU A 570 -13.09 -26.16 29.95
N GLY A 571 -11.78 -26.34 30.19
CA GLY A 571 -11.20 -26.45 31.52
C GLY A 571 -11.48 -25.21 32.38
N THR A 572 -11.35 -24.02 31.84
CA THR A 572 -11.70 -22.76 32.54
C THR A 572 -13.20 -22.72 32.86
N TYR A 573 -14.06 -23.10 31.89
CA TYR A 573 -15.51 -23.12 32.09
C TYR A 573 -15.92 -24.13 33.17
N ALA A 574 -15.33 -25.34 33.22
CA ALA A 574 -15.56 -26.31 34.25
C ALA A 574 -15.18 -25.76 35.66
N SER A 575 -14.01 -25.12 35.77
CA SER A 575 -13.57 -24.51 37.06
C SER A 575 -14.51 -23.38 37.50
N VAL A 576 -15.03 -22.58 36.59
CA VAL A 576 -16.01 -21.51 36.91
C VAL A 576 -17.36 -22.12 37.30
N LEU A 577 -17.79 -23.24 36.70
CA LEU A 577 -19.01 -23.96 37.07
C LEU A 577 -18.90 -24.55 38.51
N GLU A 578 -17.76 -25.14 38.87
CA GLU A 578 -17.52 -25.62 40.24
C GLU A 578 -17.63 -24.50 41.26
N TRP A 579 -16.94 -23.38 40.96
CA TRP A 579 -17.05 -22.19 41.79
C TRP A 579 -18.48 -21.61 41.84
N ALA A 580 -19.32 -21.94 40.83
CA ALA A 580 -20.72 -21.60 40.75
C ALA A 580 -21.67 -22.64 41.41
N ASP A 581 -21.15 -23.62 42.18
CA ASP A 581 -21.87 -24.71 42.81
C ASP A 581 -22.69 -25.57 41.82
N ARG A 582 -22.19 -25.70 40.58
CA ARG A 582 -22.80 -26.49 39.49
C ARG A 582 -21.95 -27.71 39.17
N GLU A 583 -21.71 -28.55 40.19
CA GLU A 583 -20.76 -29.68 40.11
C GLU A 583 -21.09 -30.70 39.01
N ALA A 584 -22.37 -31.02 38.78
CA ALA A 584 -22.77 -31.94 37.74
C ALA A 584 -22.46 -31.42 36.33
N ASP A 585 -22.65 -30.14 36.09
CA ASP A 585 -22.31 -29.50 34.79
C ASP A 585 -20.79 -29.39 34.65
N ALA A 586 -20.09 -29.06 35.71
CA ALA A 586 -18.62 -29.00 35.72
C ALA A 586 -17.99 -30.34 35.39
N ALA A 587 -18.48 -31.44 35.99
CA ALA A 587 -17.99 -32.80 35.70
C ALA A 587 -18.16 -33.17 34.23
N ARG A 588 -19.34 -32.86 33.64
CA ARG A 588 -19.60 -33.11 32.20
C ARG A 588 -18.66 -32.33 31.27
N ILE A 589 -18.44 -31.04 31.55
CA ILE A 589 -17.56 -30.19 30.76
C ILE A 589 -16.09 -30.60 30.90
N ARG A 590 -15.68 -31.08 32.11
CA ARG A 590 -14.33 -31.60 32.33
C ARG A 590 -14.10 -32.87 31.51
N GLN A 591 -15.05 -33.80 31.51
CA GLN A 591 -14.97 -35.02 30.71
C GLN A 591 -14.86 -34.69 29.20
N GLU A 592 -15.57 -33.67 28.71
CA GLU A 592 -15.44 -33.20 27.33
C GLU A 592 -14.03 -32.61 27.03
N SER A 593 -13.46 -31.85 27.98
CA SER A 593 -12.11 -31.30 27.88
C SER A 593 -11.04 -32.40 27.82
N GLU A 594 -11.17 -33.41 28.67
CA GLU A 594 -10.25 -34.56 28.75
C GLU A 594 -10.30 -35.39 27.48
N ALA A 595 -11.51 -35.74 27.01
CA ALA A 595 -11.69 -36.49 25.77
C ALA A 595 -11.09 -35.76 24.53
N MET A 596 -11.24 -34.43 24.47
CA MET A 596 -10.65 -33.63 23.41
C MET A 596 -9.12 -33.60 23.47
N THR A 597 -8.55 -33.52 24.66
CA THR A 597 -7.11 -33.55 24.85
C THR A 597 -6.52 -34.90 24.47
N GLU A 598 -7.20 -36.01 24.80
CA GLU A 598 -6.80 -37.35 24.42
C GLU A 598 -6.88 -37.56 22.90
N GLN A 599 -7.94 -37.09 22.26
CA GLN A 599 -8.08 -37.16 20.81
C GLN A 599 -6.94 -36.44 20.09
N MET A 600 -6.61 -35.23 20.51
CA MET A 600 -5.51 -34.46 19.95
C MET A 600 -4.15 -35.14 20.17
N ALA A 601 -3.93 -35.80 21.31
CA ALA A 601 -2.71 -36.54 21.55
C ALA A 601 -2.57 -37.76 20.62
N VAL A 602 -3.68 -38.43 20.32
CA VAL A 602 -3.72 -39.57 19.37
C VAL A 602 -3.45 -39.08 17.95
N GLU A 603 -4.06 -37.98 17.53
CA GLU A 603 -3.83 -37.36 16.20
C GLU A 603 -2.38 -36.91 16.02
N ALA A 604 -1.78 -36.27 17.04
CA ALA A 604 -0.38 -35.86 17.02
C ALA A 604 0.59 -37.05 16.90
N LEU A 605 0.29 -38.18 17.53
CA LEU A 605 1.06 -39.42 17.39
C LEU A 605 0.89 -40.04 15.98
N ALA A 606 -0.31 -39.97 15.38
CA ALA A 606 -0.57 -40.49 14.05
C ALA A 606 0.15 -39.70 12.93
N VAL A 607 0.43 -38.45 13.12
CA VAL A 607 1.19 -37.57 12.18
C VAL A 607 2.71 -37.79 12.31
N SER A 608 3.16 -38.38 13.41
CA SER A 608 4.60 -38.61 13.71
C SER A 608 5.10 -39.98 13.18
N PHE A 609 4.22 -40.79 12.62
CA PHE A 609 4.50 -42.07 11.94
C PHE A 609 4.20 -41.93 10.42
#